data_045775185193a3829b5c3464b43bf152
#
_entry.id   045775185193a3829b5c3464b43bf152
#
_cell.length_a   1.000
_cell.length_b   1.000
_cell.length_c   1.000
_cell.angle_alpha   90.00
_cell.angle_beta   90.00
_cell.angle_gamma   90.00
#
_symmetry.space_group_name_H-M   'P 1'
#
loop_
_entity.id
_entity.type
_entity.pdbx_description
1 polymer ?
#
loop_
_entity_poly.entity_id
_entity_poly.type
_entity_poly.pdbx_seq_one_letter_code
_entity_poly.pdbx_strand_id
1 'polypeptide(L)'
;STRVRSSAASDVYKRQASDRADLLETLCDRKRLATCASGTLGRAYLDFVYGEGLTAEGLAEASEAGGLEDLGDPDVSLYRRRLRDSHDLFHDVAGYGRDALGELCVLSFGNAQFYNHGIAFILGVGIPKMKLEAAQLPVARAAFEAWRRGRAAADLTTFYWEENLDRPLEDVRRELRLRPPETYQRVRALSEQLERDYQAVRQA
;
A
#
# COMPACT_ATOMS: atom_id res chain seq x y z
N SER A 1 1.03 20.88 20.06
CA SER A 1 0.51 19.50 20.10
C SER A 1 1.13 18.61 19.03
N THR A 2 1.62 19.16 17.92
CA THR A 2 2.24 18.41 16.78
C THR A 2 3.63 17.86 17.13
N ARG A 3 4.39 18.57 17.96
CA ARG A 3 5.76 18.20 18.35
C ARG A 3 5.84 16.96 19.26
N VAL A 4 4.81 16.73 20.09
CA VAL A 4 4.77 15.58 21.01
C VAL A 4 4.44 14.27 20.26
N ARG A 5 3.63 14.32 19.20
CA ARG A 5 3.36 13.15 18.35
C ARG A 5 4.58 12.72 17.54
N SER A 6 5.40 13.66 17.10
CA SER A 6 6.66 13.39 16.39
C SER A 6 7.68 12.69 17.27
N SER A 7 7.82 13.10 18.55
CA SER A 7 8.75 12.49 19.50
C SER A 7 8.34 11.06 19.89
N ALA A 8 7.06 10.83 20.21
CA ALA A 8 6.58 9.51 20.60
C ALA A 8 6.66 8.50 19.42
N ALA A 9 6.38 8.94 18.19
CA ALA A 9 6.58 8.14 17.01
C ALA A 9 8.06 7.80 16.81
N SER A 10 8.97 8.77 16.95
CA SER A 10 10.42 8.56 16.88
C SER A 10 10.92 7.57 17.93
N ASP A 11 10.44 7.64 19.17
CA ASP A 11 10.86 6.74 20.25
C ASP A 11 10.33 5.31 20.08
N VAL A 12 9.11 5.15 19.55
CA VAL A 12 8.57 3.85 19.15
C VAL A 12 9.39 3.26 17.99
N TYR A 13 9.77 4.10 17.03
CA TYR A 13 10.62 3.71 15.91
C TYR A 13 11.99 3.23 16.34
N LYS A 14 12.65 3.93 17.25
CA LYS A 14 13.98 3.56 17.78
C LYS A 14 14.00 2.18 18.42
N ARG A 15 12.92 1.83 19.14
CA ARG A 15 12.78 0.48 19.72
C ARG A 15 12.48 -0.58 18.67
N GLN A 16 11.76 -0.24 17.62
CA GLN A 16 11.43 -1.17 16.53
C GLN A 16 12.60 -1.45 15.59
N ALA A 17 13.52 -0.49 15.47
CA ALA A 17 14.65 -0.57 14.57
C ALA A 17 15.79 -1.46 15.10
N SER A 18 15.98 -1.48 16.43
CA SER A 18 17.12 -2.19 17.03
C SER A 18 16.91 -3.70 17.22
N ASP A 19 15.66 -4.18 17.23
CA ASP A 19 15.33 -5.54 17.67
C ASP A 19 14.72 -6.46 16.59
N ARG A 20 14.66 -6.04 15.29
CA ARG A 20 13.83 -6.76 14.32
C ARG A 20 14.50 -7.11 13.02
N ALA A 21 14.10 -8.29 12.51
CA ALA A 21 14.35 -8.73 11.15
C ALA A 21 13.95 -7.62 10.15
N ASP A 22 14.75 -7.44 9.11
CA ASP A 22 14.44 -6.54 7.99
C ASP A 22 13.10 -6.95 7.39
N LEU A 23 12.14 -6.03 7.35
CA LEU A 23 10.81 -6.30 6.76
C LEU A 23 10.94 -6.82 5.34
N LEU A 24 11.85 -6.23 4.55
CA LEU A 24 12.10 -6.64 3.18
C LEU A 24 12.56 -8.10 3.11
N GLU A 25 13.51 -8.53 3.98
CA GLU A 25 13.97 -9.92 4.04
C GLU A 25 12.79 -10.87 4.31
N THR A 26 11.93 -10.51 5.28
CA THR A 26 10.74 -11.30 5.62
C THR A 26 9.76 -11.40 4.44
N LEU A 27 9.54 -10.31 3.71
CA LEU A 27 8.61 -10.25 2.58
C LEU A 27 9.18 -10.90 1.30
N CYS A 28 10.51 -10.98 1.17
CA CYS A 28 11.19 -11.71 0.09
C CYS A 28 11.27 -13.22 0.35
N ASP A 29 11.06 -13.70 1.57
CA ASP A 29 11.03 -15.14 1.84
C ASP A 29 9.75 -15.80 1.33
N ARG A 30 9.71 -16.01 -0.01
CA ARG A 30 8.59 -16.65 -0.70
C ARG A 30 8.26 -18.03 -0.14
N LYS A 31 9.29 -18.79 0.33
CA LYS A 31 9.06 -20.13 0.90
C LYS A 31 8.30 -20.03 2.21
N ARG A 32 8.70 -19.09 3.06
CA ARG A 32 8.00 -18.82 4.32
C ARG A 32 6.56 -18.33 4.06
N LEU A 33 6.37 -17.37 3.15
CA LEU A 33 5.04 -16.86 2.80
C LEU A 33 4.13 -17.97 2.23
N ALA A 34 4.68 -18.90 1.45
CA ALA A 34 3.92 -20.04 0.91
C ALA A 34 3.43 -21.01 1.99
N THR A 35 4.03 -21.03 3.19
CA THR A 35 3.54 -21.82 4.33
C THR A 35 2.36 -21.16 5.05
N CYS A 36 2.10 -19.90 4.82
CA CYS A 36 0.94 -19.22 5.38
C CYS A 36 -0.37 -19.82 4.84
N ALA A 37 -1.34 -20.03 5.71
CA ALA A 37 -2.64 -20.58 5.34
C ALA A 37 -3.40 -19.62 4.38
N SER A 38 -4.28 -20.17 3.56
CA SER A 38 -5.17 -19.36 2.72
C SER A 38 -6.00 -18.39 3.56
N GLY A 39 -6.14 -17.15 3.08
CA GLY A 39 -6.86 -16.07 3.77
C GLY A 39 -6.08 -15.36 4.88
N THR A 40 -4.82 -15.73 5.13
CA THR A 40 -3.94 -14.96 6.02
C THR A 40 -3.28 -13.78 5.29
N LEU A 41 -2.77 -12.82 6.05
CA LEU A 41 -2.06 -11.65 5.52
C LEU A 41 -0.86 -12.05 4.64
N GLY A 42 0.00 -12.97 5.12
CA GLY A 42 1.18 -13.39 4.37
C GLY A 42 0.83 -14.14 3.08
N ARG A 43 -0.27 -14.92 3.07
CA ARG A 43 -0.74 -15.59 1.86
C ARG A 43 -1.32 -14.60 0.87
N ALA A 44 -2.12 -13.64 1.32
CA ALA A 44 -2.69 -12.60 0.47
C ALA A 44 -1.59 -11.73 -0.15
N TYR A 45 -0.58 -11.34 0.65
CA TYR A 45 0.60 -10.64 0.14
C TYR A 45 1.36 -11.45 -0.93
N LEU A 46 1.59 -12.75 -0.68
CA LEU A 46 2.23 -13.63 -1.66
C LEU A 46 1.45 -13.65 -2.98
N ASP A 47 0.14 -13.84 -2.91
CA ASP A 47 -0.72 -13.91 -4.09
C ASP A 47 -0.79 -12.55 -4.82
N PHE A 48 -0.77 -11.43 -4.07
CA PHE A 48 -0.76 -10.07 -4.63
C PHE A 48 0.55 -9.74 -5.35
N VAL A 49 1.70 -10.06 -4.75
CA VAL A 49 3.01 -9.70 -5.30
C VAL A 49 3.42 -10.66 -6.41
N TYR A 50 3.24 -11.96 -6.21
CA TYR A 50 3.76 -12.97 -7.14
C TYR A 50 2.70 -13.50 -8.11
N GLY A 51 1.41 -13.23 -7.90
CA GLY A 51 0.31 -13.64 -8.78
C GLY A 51 0.39 -13.00 -10.17
N GLU A 52 1.05 -11.87 -10.33
CA GLU A 52 1.25 -11.14 -11.59
C GLU A 52 2.63 -11.39 -12.22
N GLY A 53 3.37 -12.40 -11.76
CA GLY A 53 4.66 -12.79 -12.35
C GLY A 53 5.85 -11.88 -11.97
N LEU A 54 5.70 -11.04 -10.95
CA LEU A 54 6.81 -10.27 -10.40
C LEU A 54 7.75 -11.19 -9.60
N THR A 55 9.06 -10.92 -9.68
CA THR A 55 10.06 -11.66 -8.93
C THR A 55 10.53 -10.87 -7.70
N ALA A 56 10.96 -11.57 -6.66
CA ALA A 56 11.54 -10.93 -5.46
C ALA A 56 12.76 -10.06 -5.82
N GLU A 57 13.53 -10.50 -6.84
CA GLU A 57 14.67 -9.76 -7.36
C GLU A 57 14.23 -8.43 -7.98
N GLY A 58 13.14 -8.40 -8.76
CA GLY A 58 12.59 -7.18 -9.35
C GLY A 58 12.06 -6.20 -8.30
N LEU A 59 11.53 -6.69 -7.18
CA LEU A 59 11.15 -5.86 -6.03
C LEU A 59 12.38 -5.29 -5.31
N ALA A 60 13.44 -6.08 -5.15
CA ALA A 60 14.69 -5.62 -4.55
C ALA A 60 15.36 -4.56 -5.43
N GLU A 61 15.46 -4.80 -6.76
CA GLU A 61 16.02 -3.85 -7.71
C GLU A 61 15.22 -2.53 -7.78
N ALA A 62 13.90 -2.59 -7.81
CA ALA A 62 13.04 -1.41 -7.74
C ALA A 62 13.21 -0.66 -6.41
N SER A 63 13.46 -1.39 -5.33
CA SER A 63 13.74 -0.88 -4.01
C SER A 63 15.10 -0.15 -3.96
N GLU A 64 16.14 -0.68 -4.61
CA GLU A 64 17.46 -0.05 -4.68
C GLU A 64 17.51 1.14 -5.66
N ALA A 65 16.83 1.04 -6.81
CA ALA A 65 16.75 2.11 -7.79
C ALA A 65 16.01 3.37 -7.27
N GLY A 66 15.17 3.23 -6.26
CA GLY A 66 14.49 4.34 -5.58
C GLY A 66 15.41 5.24 -4.75
N GLY A 67 16.75 5.02 -4.79
CA GLY A 67 17.82 5.87 -4.26
C GLY A 67 17.44 6.54 -2.93
N LEU A 68 17.63 5.83 -1.83
CA LEU A 68 17.62 6.49 -0.53
C LEU A 68 18.89 7.35 -0.46
N GLU A 69 18.75 8.65 -0.72
CA GLU A 69 19.76 9.59 -0.28
C GLU A 69 19.99 9.35 1.21
N ASP A 70 21.23 9.07 1.57
CA ASP A 70 21.66 9.04 2.95
C ASP A 70 21.46 10.44 3.53
N LEU A 71 20.36 10.63 4.26
CA LEU A 71 19.98 11.92 4.82
C LEU A 71 20.73 12.23 6.11
N GLY A 72 21.76 11.46 6.44
CA GLY A 72 22.61 11.66 7.61
C GLY A 72 21.95 11.31 8.95
N ASP A 73 20.65 10.96 8.97
CA ASP A 73 19.94 10.45 10.16
C ASP A 73 19.54 8.99 9.93
N PRO A 74 20.17 8.03 10.61
CA PRO A 74 19.90 6.60 10.45
C PRO A 74 18.43 6.24 10.75
N ASP A 75 17.81 6.89 11.72
CA ASP A 75 16.43 6.62 12.12
C ASP A 75 15.43 7.04 11.03
N VAL A 76 15.68 8.19 10.36
CA VAL A 76 14.87 8.66 9.24
C VAL A 76 15.03 7.76 8.02
N SER A 77 16.26 7.31 7.74
CA SER A 77 16.55 6.40 6.64
C SER A 77 15.85 5.05 6.82
N LEU A 78 15.87 4.49 8.04
CA LEU A 78 15.19 3.25 8.38
C LEU A 78 13.66 3.39 8.25
N TYR A 79 13.08 4.49 8.75
CA TYR A 79 11.66 4.77 8.61
C TYR A 79 11.21 4.80 7.14
N ARG A 80 11.94 5.52 6.31
CA ARG A 80 11.64 5.61 4.87
C ARG A 80 11.74 4.25 4.17
N ARG A 81 12.76 3.47 4.52
CA ARG A 81 12.93 2.11 4.01
C ARG A 81 11.70 1.27 4.37
N ARG A 82 11.30 1.26 5.64
CA ARG A 82 10.14 0.50 6.09
C ARG A 82 8.83 0.94 5.41
N LEU A 83 8.61 2.25 5.21
CA LEU A 83 7.45 2.76 4.47
C LEU A 83 7.43 2.26 3.03
N ARG A 84 8.58 2.27 2.37
CA ARG A 84 8.72 1.75 1.02
C ARG A 84 8.42 0.25 0.97
N ASP A 85 9.05 -0.52 1.86
CA ASP A 85 8.95 -1.97 1.89
C ASP A 85 7.53 -2.45 2.28
N SER A 86 6.78 -1.64 3.05
CA SER A 86 5.38 -1.92 3.39
C SER A 86 4.37 -1.43 2.35
N HIS A 87 4.78 -0.80 1.26
CA HIS A 87 3.86 -0.23 0.25
C HIS A 87 2.89 -1.28 -0.31
N ASP A 88 3.41 -2.45 -0.71
CA ASP A 88 2.58 -3.54 -1.25
C ASP A 88 1.64 -4.14 -0.20
N LEU A 89 2.04 -4.17 1.07
CA LEU A 89 1.16 -4.53 2.17
C LEU A 89 0.00 -3.52 2.33
N PHE A 90 0.26 -2.23 2.07
CA PHE A 90 -0.80 -1.22 2.09
C PHE A 90 -1.83 -1.47 0.98
N HIS A 91 -1.38 -1.85 -0.22
CA HIS A 91 -2.29 -2.28 -1.30
C HIS A 91 -3.19 -3.40 -0.84
N ASP A 92 -2.59 -4.48 -0.31
CA ASP A 92 -3.28 -5.69 0.08
C ASP A 92 -4.30 -5.44 1.21
N VAL A 93 -3.87 -4.84 2.34
CA VAL A 93 -4.77 -4.61 3.47
C VAL A 93 -5.83 -3.56 3.18
N ALA A 94 -5.51 -2.51 2.44
CA ALA A 94 -6.47 -1.46 2.09
C ALA A 94 -7.37 -1.85 0.92
N GLY A 95 -7.06 -2.93 0.19
CA GLY A 95 -7.87 -3.48 -0.90
C GLY A 95 -7.80 -2.70 -2.20
N TYR A 96 -6.64 -2.09 -2.49
CA TYR A 96 -6.37 -1.41 -3.75
C TYR A 96 -5.50 -2.29 -4.65
N GLY A 97 -5.84 -2.41 -5.93
CA GLY A 97 -5.01 -3.09 -6.93
C GLY A 97 -3.85 -2.22 -7.42
N ARG A 98 -3.03 -2.78 -8.31
CA ARG A 98 -1.89 -2.10 -8.95
C ARG A 98 -2.25 -1.32 -10.21
N ASP A 99 -3.54 -1.26 -10.57
CA ASP A 99 -3.99 -0.39 -11.64
C ASP A 99 -3.76 1.09 -11.28
N ALA A 100 -3.74 1.95 -12.30
CA ALA A 100 -3.40 3.37 -12.10
C ALA A 100 -4.30 4.09 -11.07
N LEU A 101 -5.58 3.71 -10.96
CA LEU A 101 -6.48 4.26 -9.95
C LEU A 101 -6.17 3.68 -8.56
N GLY A 102 -5.83 2.39 -8.48
CA GLY A 102 -5.43 1.73 -7.23
C GLY A 102 -4.16 2.34 -6.66
N GLU A 103 -3.13 2.58 -7.50
CA GLU A 103 -1.92 3.30 -7.11
C GLU A 103 -2.22 4.70 -6.58
N LEU A 104 -3.06 5.45 -7.29
CA LEU A 104 -3.47 6.79 -6.84
C LEU A 104 -4.20 6.75 -5.49
N CYS A 105 -5.04 5.73 -5.29
CA CYS A 105 -5.76 5.54 -4.03
C CYS A 105 -4.84 5.14 -2.88
N VAL A 106 -3.88 4.23 -3.09
CA VAL A 106 -2.95 3.84 -2.02
C VAL A 106 -2.01 4.98 -1.64
N LEU A 107 -1.56 5.78 -2.61
CA LEU A 107 -0.79 7.00 -2.33
C LEU A 107 -1.62 8.01 -1.53
N SER A 108 -2.90 8.18 -1.88
CA SER A 108 -3.81 9.09 -1.16
C SER A 108 -4.07 8.61 0.27
N PHE A 109 -4.28 7.30 0.44
CA PHE A 109 -4.42 6.65 1.74
C PHE A 109 -3.17 6.82 2.60
N GLY A 110 -1.99 6.50 2.05
CA GLY A 110 -0.70 6.62 2.74
C GLY A 110 -0.38 8.07 3.13
N ASN A 111 -0.63 9.03 2.23
CA ASN A 111 -0.39 10.45 2.53
C ASN A 111 -1.28 11.01 3.66
N ALA A 112 -2.38 10.35 3.95
CA ALA A 112 -3.22 10.66 5.11
C ALA A 112 -2.65 10.14 6.43
N GLN A 113 -1.82 9.10 6.38
CA GLN A 113 -1.13 8.48 7.53
C GLN A 113 0.18 9.21 7.84
N PHE A 114 1.02 9.37 6.83
CA PHE A 114 2.31 10.05 6.91
C PHE A 114 2.39 11.11 5.81
N TYR A 115 2.23 12.37 6.15
CA TYR A 115 2.27 13.43 5.17
C TYR A 115 3.65 13.53 4.50
N ASN A 116 3.65 13.44 3.16
CA ASN A 116 4.83 13.57 2.33
C ASN A 116 4.58 14.55 1.18
N HIS A 117 5.41 15.58 1.06
CA HIS A 117 5.28 16.62 0.01
C HIS A 117 5.38 16.06 -1.40
N GLY A 118 6.26 15.07 -1.64
CA GLY A 118 6.41 14.41 -2.94
C GLY A 118 5.14 13.67 -3.33
N ILE A 119 4.56 12.91 -2.41
CA ILE A 119 3.28 12.22 -2.62
C ILE A 119 2.16 13.24 -2.85
N ALA A 120 2.10 14.31 -2.06
CA ALA A 120 1.11 15.36 -2.24
C ALA A 120 1.22 16.02 -3.63
N PHE A 121 2.44 16.23 -4.13
CA PHE A 121 2.68 16.72 -5.50
C PHE A 121 2.20 15.72 -6.56
N ILE A 122 2.54 14.43 -6.42
CA ILE A 122 2.09 13.36 -7.32
C ILE A 122 0.56 13.32 -7.39
N LEU A 123 -0.12 13.39 -6.23
CA LEU A 123 -1.58 13.43 -6.16
C LEU A 123 -2.15 14.69 -6.80
N GLY A 124 -1.51 15.85 -6.57
CA GLY A 124 -1.92 17.14 -7.14
C GLY A 124 -1.88 17.18 -8.66
N VAL A 125 -0.97 16.43 -9.30
CA VAL A 125 -0.85 16.29 -10.75
C VAL A 125 -1.63 15.08 -11.26
N GLY A 126 -1.53 13.95 -10.58
CA GLY A 126 -2.09 12.66 -11.03
C GLY A 126 -3.63 12.64 -11.03
N ILE A 127 -4.27 13.22 -10.02
CA ILE A 127 -5.74 13.27 -9.94
C ILE A 127 -6.34 14.07 -11.10
N PRO A 128 -5.91 15.32 -11.39
CA PRO A 128 -6.39 16.06 -12.54
C PRO A 128 -6.09 15.38 -13.87
N LYS A 129 -4.87 14.85 -14.05
CA LYS A 129 -4.48 14.14 -15.28
C LYS A 129 -5.40 12.95 -15.53
N MET A 130 -5.54 12.04 -14.57
CA MET A 130 -6.39 10.86 -14.71
C MET A 130 -7.86 11.24 -14.93
N LYS A 131 -8.35 12.33 -14.29
CA LYS A 131 -9.69 12.83 -14.52
C LYS A 131 -9.90 13.34 -15.96
N LEU A 132 -8.89 13.90 -16.60
CA LEU A 132 -8.94 14.30 -18.01
C LEU A 132 -8.95 13.08 -18.95
N GLU A 133 -8.14 12.06 -18.64
CA GLU A 133 -8.02 10.85 -19.44
C GLU A 133 -9.26 9.91 -19.30
N ALA A 134 -9.88 9.91 -18.12
CA ALA A 134 -11.01 9.06 -17.78
C ALA A 134 -12.15 9.87 -17.12
N ALA A 135 -12.69 10.85 -17.87
CA ALA A 135 -13.66 11.82 -17.35
C ALA A 135 -14.94 11.18 -16.78
N GLN A 136 -15.32 10.00 -17.27
CA GLN A 136 -16.47 9.22 -16.80
C GLN A 136 -16.24 8.54 -15.45
N LEU A 137 -14.98 8.37 -15.02
CA LEU A 137 -14.65 7.71 -13.76
C LEU A 137 -14.60 8.71 -12.60
N PRO A 138 -15.11 8.35 -11.42
CA PRO A 138 -15.11 9.23 -10.25
C PRO A 138 -13.74 9.26 -9.53
N VAL A 139 -12.66 9.55 -10.28
CA VAL A 139 -11.25 9.50 -9.80
C VAL A 139 -11.06 10.31 -8.53
N ALA A 140 -11.46 11.59 -8.53
CA ALA A 140 -11.29 12.47 -7.38
C ALA A 140 -12.06 11.97 -6.15
N ARG A 141 -13.23 11.36 -6.35
CA ARG A 141 -14.02 10.77 -5.27
C ARG A 141 -13.33 9.55 -4.69
N ALA A 142 -12.75 8.68 -5.54
CA ALA A 142 -12.01 7.50 -5.09
C ALA A 142 -10.76 7.90 -4.28
N ALA A 143 -9.99 8.88 -4.77
CA ALA A 143 -8.83 9.40 -4.07
C ALA A 143 -9.20 10.06 -2.72
N PHE A 144 -10.28 10.84 -2.67
CA PHE A 144 -10.75 11.45 -1.43
C PHE A 144 -11.29 10.42 -0.44
N GLU A 145 -12.03 9.39 -0.91
CA GLU A 145 -12.44 8.27 -0.07
C GLU A 145 -11.21 7.54 0.52
N ALA A 146 -10.19 7.28 -0.30
CA ALA A 146 -8.95 6.67 0.14
C ALA A 146 -8.25 7.50 1.24
N TRP A 147 -8.15 8.82 1.04
CA TRP A 147 -7.61 9.72 2.05
C TRP A 147 -8.41 9.67 3.36
N ARG A 148 -9.73 9.70 3.30
CA ARG A 148 -10.60 9.60 4.49
C ARG A 148 -10.42 8.26 5.21
N ARG A 149 -10.28 7.17 4.46
CA ARG A 149 -10.02 5.83 5.02
C ARG A 149 -8.67 5.81 5.73
N GLY A 150 -7.62 6.36 5.13
CA GLY A 150 -6.31 6.49 5.77
C GLY A 150 -6.36 7.30 7.07
N ARG A 151 -7.13 8.38 7.10
CA ARG A 151 -7.35 9.18 8.33
C ARG A 151 -8.11 8.45 9.43
N ALA A 152 -9.01 7.55 9.08
CA ALA A 152 -9.82 6.78 10.02
C ALA A 152 -9.16 5.48 10.49
N ALA A 153 -8.21 4.97 9.72
CA ALA A 153 -7.46 3.75 10.04
C ALA A 153 -6.57 3.93 11.28
N ALA A 154 -6.16 2.82 11.87
CA ALA A 154 -5.05 2.82 12.82
C ALA A 154 -3.75 3.20 12.11
N ASP A 155 -2.71 3.53 12.85
CA ASP A 155 -1.40 3.87 12.28
C ASP A 155 -0.73 2.60 11.72
N LEU A 156 -0.73 2.48 10.39
CA LEU A 156 -0.12 1.36 9.68
C LEU A 156 1.41 1.44 9.70
N THR A 157 1.97 2.64 9.90
CA THR A 157 3.43 2.84 9.87
C THR A 157 4.11 2.21 11.08
N THR A 158 3.37 2.03 12.18
CA THR A 158 3.84 1.41 13.42
C THR A 158 3.37 -0.04 13.57
N PHE A 159 2.63 -0.57 12.62
CA PHE A 159 2.11 -1.94 12.68
C PHE A 159 3.23 -2.96 12.44
N TYR A 160 3.17 -4.06 13.18
CA TYR A 160 4.16 -5.13 13.15
C TYR A 160 3.80 -6.18 12.09
N TRP A 161 4.09 -5.89 10.82
CA TRP A 161 3.76 -6.74 9.70
C TRP A 161 4.31 -8.15 9.84
N GLU A 162 5.58 -8.26 10.25
CA GLU A 162 6.34 -9.50 10.37
C GLU A 162 5.70 -10.50 11.34
N GLU A 163 5.12 -10.00 12.42
CA GLU A 163 4.47 -10.81 13.46
C GLU A 163 3.03 -11.20 13.09
N ASN A 164 2.47 -10.59 12.05
CA ASN A 164 1.05 -10.72 11.71
C ASN A 164 0.79 -11.47 10.40
N LEU A 165 1.82 -12.01 9.75
CA LEU A 165 1.67 -12.69 8.46
C LEU A 165 0.78 -13.93 8.51
N ASP A 166 0.77 -14.66 9.63
CA ASP A 166 -0.05 -15.87 9.82
C ASP A 166 -1.48 -15.57 10.29
N ARG A 167 -1.82 -14.30 10.54
CA ARG A 167 -3.15 -13.91 10.98
C ARG A 167 -4.13 -13.82 9.82
N PRO A 168 -5.42 -14.15 10.03
CA PRO A 168 -6.46 -13.90 9.04
C PRO A 168 -6.46 -12.43 8.61
N LEU A 169 -6.45 -12.18 7.30
CA LEU A 169 -6.41 -10.82 6.72
C LEU A 169 -7.56 -9.94 7.23
N GLU A 170 -8.75 -10.52 7.37
CA GLU A 170 -9.92 -9.79 7.86
C GLU A 170 -9.80 -9.36 9.33
N ASP A 171 -9.08 -10.14 10.16
CA ASP A 171 -8.82 -9.78 11.56
C ASP A 171 -7.81 -8.61 11.62
N VAL A 172 -6.77 -8.64 10.77
CA VAL A 172 -5.82 -7.54 10.62
C VAL A 172 -6.55 -6.28 10.13
N ARG A 173 -7.40 -6.39 9.11
CA ARG A 173 -8.22 -5.27 8.61
C ARG A 173 -9.11 -4.68 9.70
N ARG A 174 -9.73 -5.52 10.51
CA ARG A 174 -10.58 -5.09 11.62
C ARG A 174 -9.79 -4.34 12.69
N GLU A 175 -8.63 -4.86 13.09
CA GLU A 175 -7.73 -4.21 14.05
C GLU A 175 -7.27 -2.85 13.54
N LEU A 176 -6.86 -2.80 12.27
CA LEU A 176 -6.44 -1.56 11.60
C LEU A 176 -7.62 -0.63 11.25
N ARG A 177 -8.85 -1.00 11.58
CA ARG A 177 -10.09 -0.23 11.28
C ARG A 177 -10.26 0.09 9.81
N LEU A 178 -9.86 -0.83 8.95
CA LEU A 178 -9.94 -0.69 7.50
C LEU A 178 -11.34 -1.11 7.00
N ARG A 179 -12.00 -0.19 6.32
CA ARG A 179 -13.28 -0.45 5.64
C ARG A 179 -13.02 -0.76 4.16
N PRO A 180 -13.91 -1.47 3.46
CA PRO A 180 -13.79 -1.69 2.02
C PRO A 180 -13.68 -0.37 1.22
N PRO A 181 -12.90 -0.33 0.12
CA PRO A 181 -12.78 0.83 -0.77
C PRO A 181 -13.93 0.86 -1.79
N GLU A 182 -15.13 1.23 -1.36
CA GLU A 182 -16.36 1.08 -2.14
C GLU A 182 -16.34 1.79 -3.50
N THR A 183 -15.81 3.01 -3.56
CA THR A 183 -15.75 3.77 -4.83
C THR A 183 -14.78 3.12 -5.80
N TYR A 184 -13.61 2.72 -5.32
CA TYR A 184 -12.60 2.03 -6.12
C TYR A 184 -13.14 0.69 -6.65
N GLN A 185 -13.74 -0.13 -5.80
CA GLN A 185 -14.30 -1.44 -6.17
C GLN A 185 -15.39 -1.31 -7.24
N ARG A 186 -16.26 -0.31 -7.13
CA ARG A 186 -17.28 -0.04 -8.16
C ARG A 186 -16.68 0.36 -9.49
N VAL A 187 -15.65 1.20 -9.49
CA VAL A 187 -14.95 1.60 -10.72
C VAL A 187 -14.30 0.40 -11.37
N ARG A 188 -13.59 -0.41 -10.57
CA ARG A 188 -12.93 -1.62 -11.07
C ARG A 188 -13.93 -2.60 -11.70
N ALA A 189 -15.03 -2.89 -11.02
CA ALA A 189 -16.07 -3.78 -11.54
C ALA A 189 -16.67 -3.26 -12.85
N LEU A 190 -16.90 -1.94 -12.97
CA LEU A 190 -17.36 -1.33 -14.21
C LEU A 190 -16.32 -1.45 -15.34
N SER A 191 -15.06 -1.20 -15.05
CA SER A 191 -13.98 -1.32 -16.04
C SER A 191 -13.84 -2.76 -16.55
N GLU A 192 -13.91 -3.74 -15.66
CA GLU A 192 -13.89 -5.16 -16.01
C GLU A 192 -15.10 -5.58 -16.86
N GLN A 193 -16.28 -5.01 -16.58
CA GLN A 193 -17.48 -5.26 -17.38
C GLN A 193 -17.33 -4.68 -18.80
N LEU A 194 -16.88 -3.44 -18.91
CA LEU A 194 -16.67 -2.78 -20.20
C LEU A 194 -15.64 -3.55 -21.06
N GLU A 195 -14.58 -4.04 -20.45
CA GLU A 195 -13.57 -4.84 -21.16
C GLU A 195 -14.18 -6.16 -21.67
N ARG A 196 -14.97 -6.87 -20.86
CA ARG A 196 -15.69 -8.08 -21.29
C ARG A 196 -16.61 -7.80 -22.47
N ASP A 197 -17.39 -6.75 -22.39
CA ASP A 197 -18.34 -6.35 -23.45
C ASP A 197 -17.61 -6.00 -24.75
N TYR A 198 -16.49 -5.27 -24.64
CA TYR A 198 -15.64 -4.94 -25.79
C TYR A 198 -15.05 -6.20 -26.45
N GLN A 199 -14.54 -7.15 -25.68
CA GLN A 199 -13.99 -8.40 -26.22
C GLN A 199 -15.08 -9.26 -26.88
N ALA A 200 -16.28 -9.31 -26.32
CA ALA A 200 -17.41 -10.02 -26.90
C ALA A 200 -17.78 -9.45 -28.28
N VAL A 201 -17.82 -8.12 -28.43
CA VAL A 201 -18.11 -7.46 -29.72
C VAL A 201 -17.03 -7.72 -30.76
N ARG A 202 -15.76 -7.83 -30.37
CA ARG A 202 -14.65 -8.12 -31.31
C ARG A 202 -14.60 -9.56 -31.80
N GLN A 203 -15.23 -10.50 -31.10
CA GLN A 203 -15.27 -11.92 -31.45
C GLN A 203 -16.54 -12.30 -32.22
N ALA A 204 -17.51 -11.42 -32.32
CA ALA A 204 -18.76 -11.61 -33.09
C ALA A 204 -18.62 -11.09 -34.52
#